data_0757e2b6d096baba9ef18469fc0297e1
#
_entry.id   0757e2b6d096baba9ef18469fc0297e1
#
_cell.length_a   1.000
_cell.length_b   1.000
_cell.length_c   1.000
_cell.angle_alpha   90.00
_cell.angle_beta   90.00
_cell.angle_gamma   90.00
#
_symmetry.space_group_name_H-M   'P 1'
#
loop_
_entity.id
_entity.type
_entity.pdbx_description
1 polymer ?
#
loop_
_entity_poly.entity_id
_entity_poly.type
_entity_poly.pdbx_seq_one_letter_code
_entity_poly.pdbx_strand_id
1 'polypeptide(L)'
;MSASRPLILASTSRYRAELLRRLRLPFSVVAPEVDETPLPAELPDALARRLALAKARAVAARHPEAIVIGSDQVADLAGEPLGKPGDHARATAQLRRMRGQTVVFQTALAVVCAASGYAGADLAPVTVRFRDLSDAEIERYLRLEEPYDCAGSAKSEGLGISLLDAIDNDDPSALVGLPLIRTCRLLRAAGLSVP
;
A
#
# COMPACT_ATOMS: atom_id res chain seq x y z
N MET A 1 12.51 -6.16 -32.87
CA MET A 1 11.52 -5.75 -31.87
C MET A 1 12.03 -6.27 -30.51
N SER A 2 12.49 -5.39 -29.62
CA SER A 2 12.90 -5.82 -28.26
C SER A 2 11.66 -6.38 -27.57
N ALA A 3 11.73 -7.63 -27.13
CA ALA A 3 10.64 -8.23 -26.37
C ALA A 3 10.36 -7.38 -25.13
N SER A 4 9.11 -6.98 -24.92
CA SER A 4 8.71 -6.24 -23.73
C SER A 4 9.04 -7.08 -22.49
N ARG A 5 9.75 -6.50 -21.53
CA ARG A 5 10.09 -7.19 -20.27
C ARG A 5 8.83 -7.59 -19.52
N PRO A 6 8.78 -8.78 -18.90
CA PRO A 6 7.66 -9.17 -18.06
C PRO A 6 7.46 -8.17 -16.92
N LEU A 7 6.19 -7.91 -16.56
CA LEU A 7 5.82 -7.09 -15.41
C LEU A 7 5.33 -8.00 -14.29
N ILE A 8 5.85 -7.82 -13.08
CA ILE A 8 5.48 -8.59 -11.90
C ILE A 8 5.07 -7.66 -10.76
N LEU A 9 3.95 -7.96 -10.10
CA LEU A 9 3.55 -7.36 -8.84
C LEU A 9 4.00 -8.26 -7.68
N ALA A 10 4.97 -7.80 -6.90
CA ALA A 10 5.47 -8.49 -5.70
C ALA A 10 4.53 -8.23 -4.51
N SER A 11 3.36 -8.85 -4.50
CA SER A 11 2.33 -8.64 -3.48
C SER A 11 1.32 -9.77 -3.46
N THR A 12 0.76 -10.08 -2.29
CA THR A 12 -0.41 -10.96 -2.12
C THR A 12 -1.72 -10.17 -2.01
N SER A 13 -1.66 -8.83 -2.02
CA SER A 13 -2.84 -7.97 -1.89
C SER A 13 -3.69 -7.98 -3.15
N ARG A 14 -4.95 -8.43 -3.01
CA ARG A 14 -5.96 -8.35 -4.07
C ARG A 14 -6.23 -6.90 -4.49
N TYR A 15 -6.22 -5.96 -3.56
CA TYR A 15 -6.47 -4.53 -3.81
C TYR A 15 -5.40 -3.92 -4.73
N ARG A 16 -4.12 -4.20 -4.46
CA ARG A 16 -3.02 -3.73 -5.33
C ARG A 16 -3.10 -4.33 -6.73
N ALA A 17 -3.47 -5.61 -6.83
CA ALA A 17 -3.64 -6.26 -8.13
C ALA A 17 -4.82 -5.64 -8.92
N GLU A 18 -5.95 -5.33 -8.26
CA GLU A 18 -7.10 -4.65 -8.88
C GLU A 18 -6.73 -3.24 -9.37
N LEU A 19 -5.97 -2.49 -8.57
CA LEU A 19 -5.46 -1.18 -8.99
C LEU A 19 -4.54 -1.29 -10.21
N LEU A 20 -3.58 -2.22 -10.20
CA LEU A 20 -2.64 -2.37 -11.31
C LEU A 20 -3.35 -2.78 -12.63
N ARG A 21 -4.42 -3.58 -12.56
CA ARG A 21 -5.24 -3.94 -13.74
C ARG A 21 -5.83 -2.73 -14.46
N ARG A 22 -6.06 -1.60 -13.76
CA ARG A 22 -6.54 -0.36 -14.37
C ARG A 22 -5.60 0.19 -15.43
N LEU A 23 -4.29 -0.11 -15.33
CA LEU A 23 -3.31 0.28 -16.34
C LEU A 23 -3.35 -0.56 -17.61
N ARG A 24 -4.15 -1.64 -17.64
CA ARG A 24 -4.33 -2.57 -18.79
C ARG A 24 -3.01 -3.16 -19.30
N LEU A 25 -2.01 -3.25 -18.43
CA LEU A 25 -0.75 -3.93 -18.70
C LEU A 25 -0.86 -5.40 -18.30
N PRO A 26 -0.34 -6.34 -19.11
CA PRO A 26 -0.22 -7.72 -18.67
C PRO A 26 0.81 -7.82 -17.54
N PHE A 27 0.45 -8.47 -16.44
CA PHE A 27 1.36 -8.71 -15.32
C PHE A 27 1.04 -10.02 -14.62
N SER A 28 2.01 -10.55 -13.90
CA SER A 28 1.84 -11.66 -12.97
C SER A 28 1.98 -11.19 -11.52
N VAL A 29 1.48 -12.00 -10.59
CA VAL A 29 1.55 -11.76 -9.14
C VAL A 29 2.46 -12.81 -8.52
N VAL A 30 3.43 -12.38 -7.72
CA VAL A 30 4.36 -13.26 -7.01
C VAL A 30 4.47 -12.82 -5.56
N ALA A 31 4.32 -13.77 -4.63
CA ALA A 31 4.51 -13.52 -3.20
C ALA A 31 5.97 -13.12 -2.90
N PRO A 32 6.21 -12.01 -2.19
CA PRO A 32 7.57 -11.51 -1.97
C PRO A 32 8.35 -12.28 -0.90
N GLU A 33 7.68 -12.92 0.07
CA GLU A 33 8.30 -13.72 1.15
C GLU A 33 9.40 -12.93 1.89
N VAL A 34 9.05 -11.77 2.45
CA VAL A 34 9.95 -10.91 3.23
C VAL A 34 9.49 -10.80 4.68
N ASP A 35 10.42 -10.58 5.60
CA ASP A 35 10.11 -10.23 6.98
C ASP A 35 9.59 -8.79 7.03
N GLU A 36 8.36 -8.63 7.48
CA GLU A 36 7.68 -7.33 7.58
C GLU A 36 7.78 -6.73 9.01
N THR A 37 8.52 -7.35 9.91
CA THR A 37 8.69 -6.87 11.28
C THR A 37 9.34 -5.48 11.29
N PRO A 38 8.74 -4.47 11.99
CA PRO A 38 9.36 -3.17 12.16
C PRO A 38 10.70 -3.28 12.89
N LEU A 39 11.67 -2.47 12.49
CA LEU A 39 12.94 -2.34 13.20
C LEU A 39 12.76 -1.46 14.46
N PRO A 40 13.64 -1.59 15.48
CA PRO A 40 13.59 -0.73 16.65
C PRO A 40 13.61 0.75 16.25
N ALA A 41 12.67 1.54 16.76
CA ALA A 41 12.51 2.97 16.48
C ALA A 41 12.33 3.34 14.99
N GLU A 42 11.93 2.42 14.14
CA GLU A 42 11.67 2.68 12.73
C GLU A 42 10.39 3.51 12.55
N LEU A 43 10.51 4.67 11.92
CA LEU A 43 9.37 5.53 11.61
C LEU A 43 8.47 4.91 10.54
N PRO A 44 7.15 5.19 10.55
CA PRO A 44 6.19 4.59 9.62
C PRO A 44 6.51 4.77 8.14
N ASP A 45 7.03 5.93 7.74
CA ASP A 45 7.43 6.21 6.36
C ASP A 45 8.68 5.42 5.96
N ALA A 46 9.66 5.30 6.86
CA ALA A 46 10.87 4.50 6.66
C ALA A 46 10.52 3.01 6.54
N LEU A 47 9.64 2.50 7.41
CA LEU A 47 9.12 1.14 7.37
C LEU A 47 8.45 0.85 6.02
N ALA A 48 7.52 1.71 5.58
CA ALA A 48 6.83 1.52 4.30
C ALA A 48 7.82 1.49 3.12
N ARG A 49 8.79 2.42 3.07
CA ARG A 49 9.83 2.48 2.03
C ARG A 49 10.71 1.24 2.03
N ARG A 50 11.20 0.82 3.20
CA ARG A 50 12.03 -0.38 3.35
C ARG A 50 11.30 -1.62 2.86
N LEU A 51 10.05 -1.82 3.29
CA LEU A 51 9.25 -2.99 2.91
C LEU A 51 8.91 -3.00 1.42
N ALA A 52 8.52 -1.86 0.84
CA ALA A 52 8.26 -1.76 -0.60
C ALA A 52 9.48 -2.19 -1.43
N LEU A 53 10.67 -1.68 -1.08
CA LEU A 53 11.91 -2.02 -1.77
C LEU A 53 12.33 -3.48 -1.53
N ALA A 54 12.22 -3.98 -0.30
CA ALA A 54 12.54 -5.37 0.04
C ALA A 54 11.66 -6.34 -0.77
N LYS A 55 10.35 -6.07 -0.85
CA LYS A 55 9.40 -6.88 -1.65
C LYS A 55 9.77 -6.91 -3.12
N ALA A 56 10.08 -5.74 -3.72
CA ALA A 56 10.50 -5.68 -5.12
C ALA A 56 11.79 -6.45 -5.36
N ARG A 57 12.81 -6.28 -4.52
CA ARG A 57 14.12 -6.93 -4.65
C ARG A 57 14.05 -8.45 -4.47
N ALA A 58 13.28 -8.94 -3.50
CA ALA A 58 13.13 -10.37 -3.25
C ALA A 58 12.56 -11.11 -4.47
N VAL A 59 11.61 -10.50 -5.17
CA VAL A 59 11.04 -11.07 -6.39
C VAL A 59 11.96 -10.85 -7.59
N ALA A 60 12.59 -9.66 -7.73
CA ALA A 60 13.52 -9.37 -8.83
C ALA A 60 14.75 -10.30 -8.83
N ALA A 61 15.21 -10.75 -7.66
CA ALA A 61 16.29 -11.72 -7.55
C ALA A 61 15.94 -13.07 -8.19
N ARG A 62 14.66 -13.47 -8.13
CA ARG A 62 14.14 -14.71 -8.73
C ARG A 62 13.73 -14.54 -10.20
N HIS A 63 13.51 -13.28 -10.64
CA HIS A 63 13.04 -12.92 -11.98
C HIS A 63 13.86 -11.75 -12.54
N PRO A 64 15.16 -11.93 -12.84
CA PRO A 64 16.08 -10.82 -13.11
C PRO A 64 15.70 -9.99 -14.34
N GLU A 65 15.06 -10.58 -15.36
CA GLU A 65 14.63 -9.89 -16.58
C GLU A 65 13.31 -9.11 -16.41
N ALA A 66 12.57 -9.36 -15.33
CA ALA A 66 11.28 -8.72 -15.12
C ALA A 66 11.43 -7.31 -14.51
N ILE A 67 10.47 -6.43 -14.83
CA ILE A 67 10.21 -5.21 -14.09
C ILE A 67 9.29 -5.59 -12.92
N VAL A 68 9.75 -5.39 -11.69
CA VAL A 68 9.05 -5.83 -10.49
C VAL A 68 8.58 -4.63 -9.68
N ILE A 69 7.28 -4.58 -9.39
CA ILE A 69 6.65 -3.58 -8.51
C ILE A 69 6.52 -4.17 -7.11
N GLY A 70 7.11 -3.52 -6.12
CA GLY A 70 6.83 -3.75 -4.70
C GLY A 70 6.11 -2.56 -4.09
N SER A 71 5.19 -2.79 -3.17
CA SER A 71 4.50 -1.71 -2.45
C SER A 71 4.19 -2.13 -1.03
N ASP A 72 4.23 -1.15 -0.13
CA ASP A 72 3.81 -1.31 1.25
C ASP A 72 3.03 -0.10 1.73
N GLN A 73 2.17 -0.30 2.74
CA GLN A 73 1.37 0.78 3.33
C GLN A 73 1.33 0.62 4.84
N VAL A 74 1.64 1.69 5.53
CA VAL A 74 1.60 1.80 6.99
C VAL A 74 0.70 2.96 7.38
N ALA A 75 -0.31 2.72 8.21
CA ALA A 75 -1.08 3.80 8.83
C ALA A 75 -0.26 4.38 9.99
N ASP A 76 -0.02 5.68 9.93
CA ASP A 76 0.79 6.46 10.86
C ASP A 76 -0.12 7.32 11.73
N LEU A 77 -0.26 6.96 13.00
CA LEU A 77 -0.97 7.75 14.00
C LEU A 77 0.06 8.44 14.91
N ALA A 78 0.35 9.70 14.61
CA ALA A 78 1.29 10.52 15.38
C ALA A 78 2.68 9.89 15.56
N GLY A 79 3.23 9.25 14.51
CA GLY A 79 4.53 8.58 14.52
C GLY A 79 4.49 7.12 14.94
N GLU A 80 3.32 6.60 15.32
CA GLU A 80 3.14 5.20 15.70
C GLU A 80 2.55 4.40 14.52
N PRO A 81 3.22 3.32 14.06
CA PRO A 81 2.72 2.51 12.97
C PRO A 81 1.54 1.64 13.40
N LEU A 82 0.45 1.71 12.66
CA LEU A 82 -0.70 0.82 12.79
C LEU A 82 -0.72 -0.14 11.60
N GLY A 83 -0.50 -1.40 11.87
CA GLY A 83 -0.58 -2.47 10.87
C GLY A 83 -2.01 -2.97 10.63
N LYS A 84 -2.10 -4.13 10.00
CA LYS A 84 -3.37 -4.86 9.85
C LYS A 84 -3.82 -5.37 11.20
N PRO A 85 -5.11 -5.19 11.59
CA PRO A 85 -5.58 -5.63 12.90
C PRO A 85 -5.66 -7.17 13.01
N GLY A 86 -6.01 -7.86 11.93
CA GLY A 86 -6.13 -9.31 11.88
C GLY A 86 -7.43 -9.84 12.51
N ASP A 87 -8.02 -9.14 13.48
CA ASP A 87 -9.25 -9.54 14.14
C ASP A 87 -10.14 -8.34 14.54
N HIS A 88 -11.38 -8.64 14.97
CA HIS A 88 -12.39 -7.64 15.35
C HIS A 88 -11.96 -6.79 16.56
N ALA A 89 -11.39 -7.41 17.58
CA ALA A 89 -11.04 -6.72 18.82
C ALA A 89 -9.91 -5.70 18.59
N ARG A 90 -8.89 -6.07 17.83
CA ARG A 90 -7.81 -5.19 17.45
C ARG A 90 -8.28 -4.08 16.51
N ALA A 91 -9.18 -4.39 15.55
CA ALA A 91 -9.78 -3.40 14.67
C ALA A 91 -10.59 -2.36 15.46
N THR A 92 -11.39 -2.80 16.44
CA THR A 92 -12.12 -1.91 17.36
C THR A 92 -11.15 -1.00 18.12
N ALA A 93 -10.08 -1.55 18.68
CA ALA A 93 -9.09 -0.77 19.41
C ALA A 93 -8.40 0.26 18.50
N GLN A 94 -8.04 -0.10 17.26
CA GLN A 94 -7.44 0.82 16.28
C GLN A 94 -8.41 1.97 15.93
N LEU A 95 -9.67 1.68 15.59
CA LEU A 95 -10.64 2.71 15.21
C LEU A 95 -10.96 3.64 16.39
N ARG A 96 -11.03 3.13 17.63
CA ARG A 96 -11.17 3.97 18.85
C ARG A 96 -9.99 4.93 19.02
N ARG A 97 -8.79 4.53 18.68
CA ARG A 97 -7.59 5.39 18.73
C ARG A 97 -7.60 6.45 17.63
N MET A 98 -8.11 6.11 16.45
CA MET A 98 -8.12 7.00 15.28
C MET A 98 -9.31 7.96 15.22
N ARG A 99 -10.40 7.70 15.97
CA ARG A 99 -11.57 8.58 15.96
C ARG A 99 -11.21 10.01 16.32
N GLY A 100 -11.70 10.98 15.55
CA GLY A 100 -11.40 12.40 15.72
C GLY A 100 -9.95 12.80 15.44
N GLN A 101 -9.11 11.86 14.98
CA GLN A 101 -7.69 12.09 14.73
C GLN A 101 -7.38 12.23 13.24
N THR A 102 -6.23 12.81 12.95
CA THR A 102 -5.61 12.77 11.64
C THR A 102 -4.60 11.63 11.59
N VAL A 103 -4.74 10.76 10.58
CA VAL A 103 -3.87 9.62 10.33
C VAL A 103 -3.21 9.81 8.96
N VAL A 104 -1.91 9.56 8.84
CA VAL A 104 -1.21 9.58 7.56
C VAL A 104 -0.97 8.15 7.09
N PHE A 105 -1.54 7.79 5.94
CA PHE A 105 -1.25 6.50 5.32
C PHE A 105 0.00 6.66 4.46
N GLN A 106 1.11 6.10 4.93
CA GLN A 106 2.40 6.12 4.25
C GLN A 106 2.42 4.98 3.21
N THR A 107 2.09 5.30 1.95
CA THR A 107 2.05 4.31 0.87
C THR A 107 3.30 4.40 0.00
N ALA A 108 4.22 3.48 0.19
CA ALA A 108 5.46 3.39 -0.56
C ALA A 108 5.35 2.42 -1.74
N LEU A 109 6.10 2.70 -2.80
CA LEU A 109 6.32 1.77 -3.89
C LEU A 109 7.79 1.76 -4.32
N ALA A 110 8.22 0.65 -4.88
CA ALA A 110 9.51 0.50 -5.55
C ALA A 110 9.31 -0.26 -6.85
N VAL A 111 10.09 0.11 -7.88
CA VAL A 111 10.17 -0.62 -9.15
C VAL A 111 11.62 -1.01 -9.36
N VAL A 112 11.87 -2.29 -9.55
CA VAL A 112 13.21 -2.88 -9.67
C VAL A 112 13.27 -3.75 -10.93
N CYS A 113 14.37 -3.66 -11.67
CA CYS A 113 14.71 -4.61 -12.73
C CYS A 113 16.20 -4.95 -12.61
N ALA A 114 16.51 -6.17 -12.16
CA ALA A 114 17.86 -6.61 -11.86
C ALA A 114 18.77 -6.59 -13.12
N ALA A 115 18.27 -7.08 -14.25
CA ALA A 115 19.03 -7.15 -15.50
C ALA A 115 19.44 -5.78 -16.07
N SER A 116 18.66 -4.72 -15.80
CA SER A 116 19.02 -3.35 -16.21
C SER A 116 19.72 -2.54 -15.13
N GLY A 117 19.81 -3.05 -13.89
CA GLY A 117 20.30 -2.32 -12.72
C GLY A 117 19.35 -1.21 -12.27
N TYR A 118 18.11 -1.15 -12.80
CA TYR A 118 17.15 -0.11 -12.40
C TYR A 118 16.55 -0.39 -11.03
N ALA A 119 16.54 0.63 -10.17
CA ALA A 119 15.84 0.63 -8.90
C ALA A 119 15.33 2.05 -8.61
N GLY A 120 14.02 2.24 -8.73
CA GLY A 120 13.34 3.49 -8.37
C GLY A 120 12.36 3.26 -7.22
N ALA A 121 12.23 4.22 -6.33
CA ALA A 121 11.28 4.16 -5.22
C ALA A 121 10.66 5.53 -4.96
N ASP A 122 9.44 5.52 -4.40
CA ASP A 122 8.71 6.73 -4.06
C ASP A 122 7.77 6.48 -2.87
N LEU A 123 7.26 7.56 -2.27
CA LEU A 123 6.28 7.54 -1.19
C LEU A 123 5.12 8.49 -1.54
N ALA A 124 3.91 8.02 -1.40
CA ALA A 124 2.68 8.79 -1.52
C ALA A 124 1.99 8.85 -0.14
N PRO A 125 2.23 9.89 0.65
CA PRO A 125 1.51 10.08 1.89
C PRO A 125 0.05 10.49 1.57
N VAL A 126 -0.89 9.93 2.32
CA VAL A 126 -2.30 10.29 2.25
C VAL A 126 -2.76 10.71 3.64
N THR A 127 -3.13 11.96 3.79
CA THR A 127 -3.64 12.47 5.07
C THR A 127 -5.15 12.24 5.15
N VAL A 128 -5.58 11.52 6.17
CA VAL A 128 -6.98 11.16 6.39
C VAL A 128 -7.43 11.69 7.73
N ARG A 129 -8.52 12.46 7.74
CA ARG A 129 -9.16 12.91 8.97
C ARG A 129 -10.37 12.04 9.27
N PHE A 130 -10.32 11.35 10.40
CA PHE A 130 -11.42 10.52 10.90
C PHE A 130 -12.45 11.37 11.63
N ARG A 131 -13.72 11.03 11.46
CA ARG A 131 -14.82 11.58 12.24
C ARG A 131 -14.68 11.20 13.73
N ASP A 132 -15.34 11.96 14.59
CA ASP A 132 -15.54 11.56 15.98
C ASP A 132 -16.59 10.43 16.03
N LEU A 133 -16.13 9.19 15.96
CA LEU A 133 -16.94 8.00 15.81
C LEU A 133 -17.44 7.51 17.19
N SER A 134 -18.72 7.21 17.32
CA SER A 134 -19.22 6.45 18.46
C SER A 134 -18.83 4.97 18.37
N ASP A 135 -18.81 4.28 19.52
CA ASP A 135 -18.56 2.83 19.58
C ASP A 135 -19.60 2.03 18.78
N ALA A 136 -20.85 2.52 18.70
CA ALA A 136 -21.89 1.88 17.91
C ALA A 136 -21.67 2.00 16.40
N GLU A 137 -21.08 3.11 15.92
CA GLU A 137 -20.71 3.28 14.51
C GLU A 137 -19.53 2.39 14.17
N ILE A 138 -18.51 2.31 15.04
CA ILE A 138 -17.36 1.42 14.88
C ILE A 138 -17.81 -0.03 14.76
N GLU A 139 -18.65 -0.50 15.71
CA GLU A 139 -19.16 -1.87 15.72
C GLU A 139 -19.98 -2.19 14.46
N ARG A 140 -20.85 -1.29 14.03
CA ARG A 140 -21.67 -1.46 12.82
C ARG A 140 -20.78 -1.57 11.57
N TYR A 141 -19.79 -0.69 11.45
CA TYR A 141 -18.83 -0.71 10.34
C TYR A 141 -18.07 -2.04 10.30
N LEU A 142 -17.49 -2.45 11.42
CA LEU A 142 -16.67 -3.67 11.49
C LEU A 142 -17.46 -4.95 11.16
N ARG A 143 -18.75 -5.00 11.54
CA ARG A 143 -19.63 -6.13 11.19
C ARG A 143 -20.00 -6.20 9.72
N LEU A 144 -20.09 -5.05 9.05
CA LEU A 144 -20.49 -4.98 7.65
C LEU A 144 -19.32 -5.12 6.68
N GLU A 145 -18.14 -4.56 7.01
CA GLU A 145 -17.02 -4.49 6.11
C GLU A 145 -15.94 -5.56 6.38
N GLU A 146 -15.79 -5.99 7.64
CA GLU A 146 -14.77 -6.95 8.10
C GLU A 146 -13.33 -6.62 7.59
N PRO A 147 -12.81 -5.39 7.80
CA PRO A 147 -11.59 -4.87 7.17
C PRO A 147 -10.32 -5.34 7.89
N TYR A 148 -10.24 -6.61 8.30
CA TYR A 148 -9.17 -7.11 9.17
C TYR A 148 -7.85 -7.29 8.44
N ASP A 149 -7.85 -7.27 7.12
CA ASP A 149 -6.69 -7.32 6.24
C ASP A 149 -6.20 -5.94 5.75
N CYS A 150 -6.83 -4.84 6.25
CA CYS A 150 -6.49 -3.47 5.88
C CYS A 150 -5.70 -2.76 6.99
N ALA A 151 -4.63 -2.04 6.64
CA ALA A 151 -3.88 -1.19 7.57
C ALA A 151 -4.81 -0.12 8.18
N GLY A 152 -4.72 0.09 9.51
CA GLY A 152 -5.60 1.03 10.21
C GLY A 152 -7.08 0.65 10.20
N SER A 153 -7.45 -0.59 9.89
CA SER A 153 -8.84 -1.07 9.92
C SER A 153 -9.82 -0.26 9.05
N ALA A 154 -9.32 0.51 8.09
CA ALA A 154 -10.14 1.38 7.24
C ALA A 154 -10.03 0.95 5.77
N LYS A 155 -11.18 0.70 5.14
CA LYS A 155 -11.28 0.32 3.72
C LYS A 155 -12.03 1.43 2.99
N SER A 156 -11.26 2.42 2.50
CA SER A 156 -11.80 3.64 1.92
C SER A 156 -12.55 3.43 0.60
N GLU A 157 -12.24 2.38 -0.14
CA GLU A 157 -12.93 1.97 -1.36
C GLU A 157 -14.25 1.23 -1.10
N GLY A 158 -14.55 0.95 0.17
CA GLY A 158 -15.78 0.35 0.66
C GLY A 158 -16.49 1.25 1.67
N LEU A 159 -17.13 0.65 2.66
CA LEU A 159 -17.88 1.37 3.69
C LEU A 159 -16.99 2.26 4.58
N GLY A 160 -15.68 2.02 4.62
CA GLY A 160 -14.74 2.83 5.40
C GLY A 160 -14.71 4.30 5.04
N ILE A 161 -15.16 4.68 3.84
CA ILE A 161 -15.31 6.09 3.45
C ILE A 161 -16.27 6.85 4.39
N SER A 162 -17.24 6.17 5.00
CA SER A 162 -18.20 6.77 5.93
C SER A 162 -17.60 7.14 7.29
N LEU A 163 -16.40 6.66 7.60
CA LEU A 163 -15.67 6.96 8.82
C LEU A 163 -14.90 8.29 8.76
N LEU A 164 -14.84 8.92 7.58
CA LEU A 164 -13.90 9.98 7.26
C LEU A 164 -14.59 11.32 7.09
N ASP A 165 -13.91 12.41 7.51
CA ASP A 165 -14.27 13.79 7.23
C ASP A 165 -13.56 14.32 5.98
N ALA A 166 -12.31 13.91 5.76
CA ALA A 166 -11.51 14.36 4.63
C ALA A 166 -10.39 13.39 4.26
N ILE A 167 -10.01 13.41 2.99
CA ILE A 167 -8.83 12.76 2.44
C ILE A 167 -8.05 13.79 1.63
N ASP A 168 -6.78 13.98 1.94
CA ASP A 168 -5.86 14.85 1.21
C ASP A 168 -4.70 14.02 0.64
N ASN A 169 -4.55 14.05 -0.70
CA ASN A 169 -3.51 13.32 -1.41
C ASN A 169 -3.33 13.86 -2.84
N ASP A 170 -2.18 13.56 -3.44
CA ASP A 170 -1.84 13.87 -4.83
C ASP A 170 -1.79 12.62 -5.74
N ASP A 171 -2.14 11.44 -5.22
CA ASP A 171 -2.29 10.18 -5.96
C ASP A 171 -3.52 9.42 -5.44
N PRO A 172 -4.69 9.58 -6.08
CA PRO A 172 -5.98 9.10 -5.56
C PRO A 172 -6.05 7.61 -5.26
N SER A 173 -5.18 6.81 -5.87
CA SER A 173 -5.13 5.36 -5.66
C SER A 173 -4.24 4.95 -4.48
N ALA A 174 -3.47 5.89 -3.92
CA ALA A 174 -2.49 5.61 -2.87
C ALA A 174 -3.14 5.04 -1.60
N LEU A 175 -4.30 5.57 -1.19
CA LEU A 175 -4.99 5.11 0.02
C LEU A 175 -5.43 3.64 -0.06
N VAL A 176 -5.73 3.14 -1.25
CA VAL A 176 -6.08 1.73 -1.49
C VAL A 176 -4.85 0.82 -1.49
N GLY A 177 -3.64 1.39 -1.61
CA GLY A 177 -2.37 0.69 -1.38
C GLY A 177 -1.42 0.58 -2.57
N LEU A 178 -1.70 1.20 -3.72
CA LEU A 178 -0.77 1.33 -4.85
C LEU A 178 -0.95 2.68 -5.54
N PRO A 179 0.01 3.62 -5.41
CA PRO A 179 -0.07 4.95 -6.01
C PRO A 179 0.18 4.86 -7.52
N LEU A 180 -0.89 4.89 -8.33
CA LEU A 180 -0.81 4.61 -9.77
C LEU A 180 -0.12 5.72 -10.56
N ILE A 181 -0.24 6.98 -10.18
CA ILE A 181 0.47 8.09 -10.84
C ILE A 181 1.98 7.88 -10.71
N ARG A 182 2.45 7.60 -9.49
CA ARG A 182 3.86 7.31 -9.21
C ARG A 182 4.30 5.99 -9.84
N THR A 183 3.44 4.97 -9.83
CA THR A 183 3.69 3.68 -10.49
C THR A 183 3.97 3.89 -11.99
N CYS A 184 3.12 4.62 -12.70
CA CYS A 184 3.31 4.91 -14.11
C CYS A 184 4.64 5.67 -14.38
N ARG A 185 4.99 6.62 -13.51
CA ARG A 185 6.25 7.36 -13.60
C ARG A 185 7.46 6.43 -13.48
N LEU A 186 7.48 5.55 -12.47
CA LEU A 186 8.59 4.62 -12.27
C LEU A 186 8.65 3.52 -13.35
N LEU A 187 7.50 3.05 -13.84
CA LEU A 187 7.46 2.09 -14.95
C LEU A 187 8.07 2.69 -16.25
N ARG A 188 7.73 3.95 -16.58
CA ARG A 188 8.34 4.64 -17.71
C ARG A 188 9.85 4.80 -17.53
N ALA A 189 10.31 5.16 -16.34
CA ALA A 189 11.74 5.25 -16.02
C ALA A 189 12.46 3.89 -16.08
N ALA A 190 11.76 2.79 -15.82
CA ALA A 190 12.26 1.42 -15.99
C ALA A 190 12.24 0.94 -17.46
N GLY A 191 11.76 1.75 -18.40
CA GLY A 191 11.72 1.44 -19.84
C GLY A 191 10.43 0.73 -20.29
N LEU A 192 9.37 0.70 -19.47
CA LEU A 192 8.08 0.16 -19.89
C LEU A 192 7.19 1.29 -20.44
N SER A 193 6.63 1.09 -21.63
CA SER A 193 5.67 2.03 -22.19
C SER A 193 4.37 2.00 -21.41
N VAL A 194 4.02 3.14 -20.81
CA VAL A 194 2.74 3.39 -20.15
C VAL A 194 2.22 4.70 -20.71
N PRO A 195 0.95 4.80 -21.10
CA PRO A 195 0.36 6.01 -21.66
C PRO A 195 0.57 7.24 -20.76
#